data_cd02d0af88566d34ee9ddd6cc6620e15
#
_entry.id   cd02d0af88566d34ee9ddd6cc6620e15
#
_cell.length_a   1.000
_cell.length_b   1.000
_cell.length_c   1.000
_cell.angle_alpha   90.00
_cell.angle_beta   90.00
_cell.angle_gamma   90.00
#
_symmetry.space_group_name_H-M   'P 1'
#
loop_
_entity.id
_entity.type
_entity.pdbx_description
1 polymer ?
#
loop_
_entity_poly.entity_id
_entity_poly.type
_entity_poly.pdbx_seq_one_letter_code
_entity_poly.pdbx_strand_id
1 'polypeptide(L)'
;MSNNVDLLSPFPQELVRKAPAGKFGDYVPHAHYVERLRDSGVKYSWFCEPIYSTYNGEKRIVGAKGIITIHDGEHMGTYEGFGDIDTFKLSNAKFNDGSNLKDAESDAFKRACMRFGLGVELWSGSTQSEEEATAAARG
;
A
#
# COMPACT_ATOMS: atom_id res chain seq x y z
N MET A 1 -4.00 -31.58 -5.19
CA MET A 1 -3.12 -31.07 -4.13
C MET A 1 -2.74 -29.64 -4.43
N SER A 2 -3.00 -28.77 -3.54
CA SER A 2 -2.70 -27.38 -3.80
C SER A 2 -1.25 -27.09 -3.43
N ASN A 3 -0.52 -26.45 -4.34
CA ASN A 3 0.81 -25.97 -4.09
C ASN A 3 0.78 -24.48 -3.73
N ASN A 4 -0.21 -24.12 -2.93
CA ASN A 4 -0.40 -22.72 -2.58
C ASN A 4 0.79 -22.19 -1.79
N VAL A 5 1.24 -21.03 -2.17
CA VAL A 5 2.26 -20.30 -1.43
C VAL A 5 1.64 -19.81 -0.13
N ASP A 6 2.42 -19.82 0.95
CA ASP A 6 1.97 -19.25 2.21
C ASP A 6 1.72 -17.74 2.03
N LEU A 7 0.50 -17.34 2.30
CA LEU A 7 0.07 -15.95 2.09
C LEU A 7 0.97 -14.94 2.81
N LEU A 8 1.40 -15.26 4.02
CA LEU A 8 2.13 -14.31 4.85
C LEU A 8 3.65 -14.50 4.86
N SER A 9 4.19 -15.41 4.06
CA SER A 9 5.65 -15.55 3.96
C SER A 9 6.28 -14.23 3.53
N PRO A 10 7.44 -13.86 4.07
CA PRO A 10 8.13 -12.67 3.59
C PRO A 10 8.38 -12.73 2.09
N PHE A 11 8.35 -11.59 1.43
CA PHE A 11 8.68 -11.54 0.01
C PHE A 11 10.14 -11.91 -0.20
N PRO A 12 10.46 -12.64 -1.29
CA PRO A 12 11.86 -12.91 -1.62
C PRO A 12 12.66 -11.62 -1.73
N GLN A 13 13.89 -11.65 -1.24
CA GLN A 13 14.73 -10.45 -1.19
C GLN A 13 14.95 -9.86 -2.59
N GLU A 14 14.97 -10.67 -3.63
CA GLU A 14 15.13 -10.22 -5.01
C GLU A 14 13.99 -9.34 -5.51
N LEU A 15 12.82 -9.39 -4.86
CA LEU A 15 11.67 -8.55 -5.21
C LEU A 15 11.68 -7.21 -4.46
N VAL A 16 12.52 -7.10 -3.45
CA VAL A 16 12.55 -5.92 -2.60
C VAL A 16 13.36 -4.82 -3.28
N ARG A 17 12.80 -3.61 -3.32
CA ARG A 17 13.43 -2.42 -3.89
C ARG A 17 13.67 -1.41 -2.80
N LYS A 18 14.69 -0.58 -3.00
CA LYS A 18 14.92 0.55 -2.09
C LYS A 18 14.03 1.70 -2.48
N ALA A 19 13.50 2.39 -1.48
CA ALA A 19 12.68 3.56 -1.71
C ALA A 19 13.51 4.65 -2.39
N PRO A 20 12.88 5.49 -3.23
CA PRO A 20 13.56 6.61 -3.85
C PRO A 20 14.17 7.56 -2.83
N ALA A 21 15.15 8.35 -3.26
CA ALA A 21 15.80 9.34 -2.41
C ALA A 21 14.75 10.21 -1.70
N GLY A 22 14.93 10.41 -0.39
CA GLY A 22 14.01 11.19 0.42
C GLY A 22 12.86 10.40 1.02
N LYS A 23 12.76 9.11 0.72
CA LYS A 23 11.75 8.23 1.31
C LYS A 23 12.43 7.12 2.10
N PHE A 24 11.73 6.61 3.09
CA PHE A 24 12.26 5.58 3.97
C PHE A 24 11.82 4.19 3.55
N GLY A 25 12.67 3.23 3.89
CA GLY A 25 12.33 1.82 3.86
C GLY A 25 12.45 1.19 2.50
N ASP A 26 12.18 -0.09 2.51
CA ASP A 26 12.17 -0.91 1.31
C ASP A 26 10.72 -1.12 0.88
N TYR A 27 10.53 -1.46 -0.40
CA TYR A 27 9.19 -1.74 -0.88
C TYR A 27 9.21 -2.88 -1.88
N VAL A 28 8.04 -3.48 -2.08
CA VAL A 28 7.82 -4.46 -3.13
C VAL A 28 6.73 -3.89 -4.04
N PRO A 29 6.92 -3.92 -5.36
CA PRO A 29 5.90 -3.43 -6.28
C PRO A 29 4.54 -4.11 -6.08
N HIS A 30 3.49 -3.35 -6.32
CA HIS A 30 2.10 -3.76 -6.16
C HIS A 30 1.78 -5.10 -6.84
N ALA A 31 2.31 -5.31 -8.04
CA ALA A 31 2.05 -6.53 -8.80
C ALA A 31 2.41 -7.80 -8.03
N HIS A 32 3.46 -7.76 -7.22
CA HIS A 32 3.88 -8.93 -6.45
C HIS A 32 2.93 -9.24 -5.28
N TYR A 33 2.23 -8.23 -4.77
CA TYR A 33 1.17 -8.46 -3.79
C TYR A 33 0.00 -9.20 -4.44
N VAL A 34 -0.38 -8.78 -5.65
CA VAL A 34 -1.45 -9.45 -6.40
C VAL A 34 -1.07 -10.88 -6.72
N GLU A 35 0.19 -11.09 -7.16
CA GLU A 35 0.71 -12.44 -7.43
C GLU A 35 0.66 -13.31 -6.17
N ARG A 36 1.05 -12.77 -5.03
CA ARG A 36 1.02 -13.50 -3.76
C ARG A 36 -0.40 -13.94 -3.41
N LEU A 37 -1.37 -13.06 -3.54
CA LEU A 37 -2.78 -13.39 -3.27
C LEU A 37 -3.24 -14.50 -4.21
N ARG A 38 -2.92 -14.40 -5.48
CA ARG A 38 -3.27 -15.42 -6.46
C ARG A 38 -2.62 -16.76 -6.13
N ASP A 39 -1.31 -16.75 -5.86
CA ASP A 39 -0.56 -17.98 -5.66
C ASP A 39 -0.86 -18.65 -4.32
N SER A 40 -1.36 -17.90 -3.35
CA SER A 40 -1.81 -18.45 -2.08
C SER A 40 -3.16 -19.15 -2.20
N GLY A 41 -3.89 -18.91 -3.29
CA GLY A 41 -5.20 -19.51 -3.51
C GLY A 41 -6.32 -18.89 -2.70
N VAL A 42 -6.06 -17.79 -1.98
CA VAL A 42 -7.07 -17.13 -1.17
C VAL A 42 -8.08 -16.43 -2.09
N LYS A 43 -9.35 -16.47 -1.71
CA LYS A 43 -10.39 -15.75 -2.43
C LYS A 43 -10.54 -14.37 -1.83
N TYR A 44 -10.46 -13.35 -2.70
CA TYR A 44 -10.55 -11.98 -2.22
C TYR A 44 -11.27 -11.09 -3.22
N SER A 45 -11.74 -9.96 -2.74
CA SER A 45 -12.23 -8.89 -3.58
C SER A 45 -11.59 -7.58 -3.15
N TRP A 46 -11.46 -6.66 -4.09
CA TRP A 46 -10.83 -5.36 -3.87
C TRP A 46 -11.74 -4.26 -4.35
N PHE A 47 -11.90 -3.24 -3.53
CA PHE A 47 -12.65 -2.04 -3.88
C PHE A 47 -11.81 -0.83 -3.51
N CYS A 48 -11.80 0.16 -4.39
CA CYS A 48 -11.04 1.39 -4.15
C CYS A 48 -11.84 2.57 -4.63
N GLU A 49 -11.83 3.63 -3.83
CA GLU A 49 -12.48 4.88 -4.20
C GLU A 49 -11.52 6.05 -4.00
N PRO A 50 -11.62 7.08 -4.88
CA PRO A 50 -10.78 8.25 -4.71
C PRO A 50 -11.23 9.11 -3.54
N ILE A 51 -10.27 9.81 -2.96
CA ILE A 51 -10.52 10.81 -1.94
C ILE A 51 -10.30 12.16 -2.59
N TYR A 52 -11.31 13.04 -2.52
CA TYR A 52 -11.25 14.36 -3.11
C TYR A 52 -11.04 15.42 -2.04
N SER A 53 -10.37 16.48 -2.43
CA SER A 53 -10.23 17.67 -1.61
C SER A 53 -10.02 18.88 -2.52
N THR A 54 -10.15 20.06 -1.97
CA THR A 54 -9.88 21.28 -2.71
C THR A 54 -8.39 21.63 -2.55
N TYR A 55 -7.73 21.84 -3.68
CA TYR A 55 -6.34 22.24 -3.71
C TYR A 55 -6.20 23.41 -4.67
N ASN A 56 -5.73 24.54 -4.20
CA ASN A 56 -5.63 25.78 -4.99
C ASN A 56 -6.94 26.13 -5.70
N GLY A 57 -8.06 25.98 -4.98
CA GLY A 57 -9.38 26.32 -5.53
C GLY A 57 -10.01 25.29 -6.44
N GLU A 58 -9.33 24.19 -6.72
CA GLU A 58 -9.83 23.14 -7.59
C GLU A 58 -10.09 21.86 -6.83
N LYS A 59 -11.13 21.14 -7.21
CA LYS A 59 -11.40 19.82 -6.66
C LYS A 59 -10.40 18.83 -7.27
N ARG A 60 -9.58 18.23 -6.43
CA ARG A 60 -8.53 17.33 -6.86
C ARG A 60 -8.61 16.00 -6.11
N ILE A 61 -8.08 14.95 -6.73
CA ILE A 61 -7.91 13.66 -6.08
C ILE A 61 -6.63 13.74 -5.25
N VAL A 62 -6.77 13.60 -3.94
CA VAL A 62 -5.64 13.73 -3.00
C VAL A 62 -5.23 12.41 -2.38
N GLY A 63 -5.96 11.34 -2.65
CA GLY A 63 -5.65 10.03 -2.13
C GLY A 63 -6.65 8.99 -2.59
N ALA A 64 -6.57 7.81 -1.99
CA ALA A 64 -7.51 6.73 -2.26
C ALA A 64 -7.74 5.93 -0.98
N LYS A 65 -8.97 5.44 -0.83
CA LYS A 65 -9.34 4.49 0.22
C LYS A 65 -9.60 3.16 -0.44
N GLY A 66 -8.92 2.13 0.02
CA GLY A 66 -9.09 0.78 -0.51
C GLY A 66 -9.59 -0.17 0.56
N ILE A 67 -10.39 -1.13 0.13
CA ILE A 67 -10.93 -2.17 1.00
C ILE A 67 -10.69 -3.51 0.35
N ILE A 68 -9.93 -4.38 1.02
CA ILE A 68 -9.78 -5.76 0.59
C ILE A 68 -10.60 -6.65 1.51
N THR A 69 -11.36 -7.54 0.92
CA THR A 69 -12.13 -8.53 1.67
C THR A 69 -11.56 -9.90 1.33
N ILE A 70 -11.10 -10.60 2.35
CA ILE A 70 -10.66 -11.99 2.23
C ILE A 70 -11.87 -12.85 2.57
N HIS A 71 -12.28 -13.69 1.62
CA HIS A 71 -13.55 -14.42 1.71
C HIS A 71 -13.43 -15.79 2.36
N ASP A 72 -12.23 -16.32 2.54
CA ASP A 72 -12.04 -17.65 3.11
C ASP A 72 -10.73 -17.73 3.88
N GLY A 73 -10.60 -18.81 4.64
CA GLY A 73 -9.36 -19.13 5.34
C GLY A 73 -9.20 -18.42 6.66
N GLU A 74 -7.99 -18.54 7.19
CA GLU A 74 -7.63 -18.04 8.51
C GLU A 74 -7.72 -16.52 8.62
N HIS A 75 -7.51 -15.82 7.50
CA HIS A 75 -7.48 -14.36 7.49
C HIS A 75 -8.76 -13.75 6.92
N MET A 76 -9.85 -14.53 6.92
CA MET A 76 -11.14 -14.03 6.47
C MET A 76 -11.51 -12.74 7.18
N GLY A 77 -11.94 -11.73 6.42
CA GLY A 77 -12.28 -10.43 6.99
C GLY A 77 -12.12 -9.31 5.99
N THR A 78 -12.39 -8.11 6.46
CA THR A 78 -12.31 -6.90 5.66
C THR A 78 -11.23 -5.97 6.22
N TYR A 79 -10.37 -5.46 5.35
CA TYR A 79 -9.21 -4.67 5.74
C TYR A 79 -9.13 -3.42 4.88
N GLU A 80 -8.89 -2.28 5.52
CA GLU A 80 -8.83 -0.99 4.84
C GLU A 80 -7.40 -0.48 4.74
N GLY A 81 -7.11 0.23 3.66
CA GLY A 81 -5.85 0.93 3.49
C GLY A 81 -6.08 2.26 2.81
N PHE A 82 -5.23 3.24 3.11
CA PHE A 82 -5.31 4.57 2.53
C PHE A 82 -4.00 4.88 1.82
N GLY A 83 -4.10 5.45 0.63
CA GLY A 83 -2.94 5.94 -0.11
C GLY A 83 -3.03 7.44 -0.26
N ASP A 84 -1.90 8.12 -0.14
CA ASP A 84 -1.81 9.57 -0.28
C ASP A 84 -1.14 9.95 -1.59
N ILE A 85 -1.44 11.15 -2.06
CA ILE A 85 -0.76 11.75 -3.19
C ILE A 85 0.13 12.87 -2.66
N ASP A 86 1.41 12.81 -3.01
CA ASP A 86 2.37 13.83 -2.58
C ASP A 86 1.97 15.21 -3.10
N THR A 87 2.14 16.22 -2.25
CA THR A 87 1.76 17.59 -2.56
C THR A 87 2.39 18.10 -3.86
N PHE A 88 3.65 17.73 -4.11
CA PHE A 88 4.32 18.20 -5.32
C PHE A 88 3.64 17.69 -6.59
N LYS A 89 3.00 16.52 -6.54
CA LYS A 89 2.26 15.98 -7.69
C LYS A 89 0.98 16.75 -7.95
N LEU A 90 0.37 17.28 -6.89
CA LEU A 90 -0.83 18.11 -7.04
C LEU A 90 -0.51 19.46 -7.67
N SER A 91 0.68 19.99 -7.42
CA SER A 91 1.10 21.29 -7.93
C SER A 91 1.82 21.22 -9.28
N ASN A 92 2.10 20.01 -9.80
CA ASN A 92 2.88 19.83 -11.02
C ASN A 92 1.97 19.33 -12.15
N ALA A 93 1.90 20.10 -13.24
CA ALA A 93 1.04 19.79 -14.38
C ALA A 93 1.38 18.47 -15.07
N LYS A 94 2.55 17.90 -14.82
CA LYS A 94 2.92 16.60 -15.38
C LYS A 94 2.11 15.45 -14.77
N PHE A 95 1.55 15.66 -13.59
CA PHE A 95 0.84 14.61 -12.87
C PHE A 95 -0.65 14.93 -12.86
N ASN A 96 -1.43 14.21 -13.65
CA ASN A 96 -2.87 14.38 -13.66
C ASN A 96 -3.54 13.49 -12.60
N ASP A 97 -4.81 13.75 -12.33
CA ASP A 97 -5.56 13.04 -11.31
C ASP A 97 -5.68 11.55 -11.59
N GLY A 98 -5.80 11.16 -12.86
CA GLY A 98 -5.87 9.74 -13.21
C GLY A 98 -4.59 8.99 -12.86
N SER A 99 -3.44 9.57 -13.18
CA SER A 99 -2.14 9.00 -12.84
C SER A 99 -1.95 8.96 -11.33
N ASN A 100 -2.31 10.04 -10.65
CA ASN A 100 -2.20 10.14 -9.20
C ASN A 100 -3.09 9.12 -8.50
N LEU A 101 -4.29 8.89 -9.04
CA LEU A 101 -5.20 7.90 -8.48
C LEU A 101 -4.61 6.49 -8.56
N LYS A 102 -3.96 6.15 -9.67
CA LYS A 102 -3.33 4.84 -9.81
C LYS A 102 -2.24 4.62 -8.76
N ASP A 103 -1.43 5.64 -8.53
CA ASP A 103 -0.38 5.58 -7.52
C ASP A 103 -0.97 5.43 -6.12
N ALA A 104 -2.00 6.20 -5.82
CA ALA A 104 -2.68 6.14 -4.53
C ALA A 104 -3.36 4.79 -4.32
N GLU A 105 -3.95 4.23 -5.37
CA GLU A 105 -4.59 2.92 -5.29
C GLU A 105 -3.58 1.82 -4.97
N SER A 106 -2.43 1.82 -5.64
CA SER A 106 -1.38 0.84 -5.37
C SER A 106 -0.91 0.91 -3.93
N ASP A 107 -0.74 2.11 -3.41
CA ASP A 107 -0.34 2.32 -2.03
C ASP A 107 -1.44 1.85 -1.07
N ALA A 108 -2.69 2.19 -1.34
CA ALA A 108 -3.83 1.76 -0.54
C ALA A 108 -3.93 0.23 -0.48
N PHE A 109 -3.71 -0.44 -1.62
CA PHE A 109 -3.76 -1.89 -1.69
C PHE A 109 -2.70 -2.53 -0.79
N LYS A 110 -1.45 -2.06 -0.89
CA LYS A 110 -0.36 -2.59 -0.09
C LYS A 110 -0.61 -2.36 1.40
N ARG A 111 -1.12 -1.20 1.78
CA ARG A 111 -1.44 -0.89 3.17
C ARG A 111 -2.58 -1.73 3.71
N ALA A 112 -3.61 -1.99 2.89
CA ALA A 112 -4.69 -2.88 3.27
C ALA A 112 -4.19 -4.31 3.48
N CYS A 113 -3.31 -4.79 2.59
CA CYS A 113 -2.71 -6.11 2.70
C CYS A 113 -1.88 -6.26 3.98
N MET A 114 -1.18 -5.20 4.36
CA MET A 114 -0.39 -5.20 5.59
C MET A 114 -1.26 -5.46 6.82
N ARG A 115 -2.52 -5.05 6.78
CA ARG A 115 -3.43 -5.22 7.91
C ARG A 115 -3.67 -6.67 8.30
N PHE A 116 -3.61 -7.60 7.34
CA PHE A 116 -3.70 -9.02 7.68
C PHE A 116 -2.33 -9.71 7.69
N GLY A 117 -1.26 -8.95 7.49
CA GLY A 117 0.10 -9.45 7.66
C GLY A 117 0.95 -9.57 6.41
N LEU A 118 0.39 -9.37 5.22
CA LEU A 118 1.17 -9.49 3.99
C LEU A 118 2.07 -8.27 3.81
N GLY A 119 3.37 -8.51 3.71
CA GLY A 119 4.34 -7.44 3.49
C GLY A 119 4.70 -6.68 4.76
N VAL A 120 4.25 -7.14 5.91
CA VAL A 120 4.47 -6.44 7.18
C VAL A 120 5.95 -6.28 7.52
N GLU A 121 6.79 -7.21 7.06
CA GLU A 121 8.23 -7.12 7.30
C GLU A 121 8.86 -5.86 6.67
N LEU A 122 8.29 -5.39 5.55
CA LEU A 122 8.76 -4.17 4.91
C LEU A 122 8.37 -2.94 5.71
N TRP A 123 7.14 -2.96 6.23
CA TRP A 123 6.62 -1.88 7.04
C TRP A 123 7.28 -1.81 8.41
N SER A 124 7.64 -2.95 8.97
CA SER A 124 8.30 -3.02 10.26
C SER A 124 9.59 -2.18 10.28
N GLY A 125 10.42 -2.32 9.25
CA GLY A 125 11.64 -1.53 9.15
C GLY A 125 11.36 -0.04 9.00
N SER A 126 10.47 0.32 8.08
CA SER A 126 10.04 1.70 7.84
C SER A 126 9.37 2.29 9.07
N THR A 127 8.44 1.56 9.65
CA THR A 127 7.67 2.00 10.81
C THR A 127 8.58 2.26 12.00
N GLN A 128 9.56 1.39 12.23
CA GLN A 128 10.53 1.61 13.30
C GLN A 128 11.28 2.92 13.10
N SER A 129 11.75 3.17 11.88
CA SER A 129 12.46 4.41 11.57
C SER A 129 11.59 5.63 11.81
N GLU A 130 10.33 5.57 11.40
CA GLU A 130 9.38 6.65 11.63
C GLU A 130 9.08 6.85 13.09
N GLU A 131 8.91 5.77 13.84
CA GLU A 131 8.65 5.81 15.27
C GLU A 131 9.85 6.38 16.02
N GLU A 132 11.06 5.98 15.65
CA GLU A 132 12.28 6.49 16.26
C GLU A 132 12.43 7.98 15.99
N ALA A 133 12.19 8.41 14.77
CA ALA A 133 12.23 9.82 14.40
C ALA A 133 11.17 10.61 15.16
N THR A 134 9.96 10.07 15.29
CA THR A 134 8.88 10.70 16.04
C THR A 134 9.23 10.78 17.53
N ALA A 135 9.76 9.71 18.09
CA ALA A 135 10.16 9.68 19.50
C ALA A 135 11.26 10.69 19.77
N ALA A 136 12.25 10.80 18.88
CA ALA A 136 13.32 11.77 18.99
C ALA A 136 12.78 13.21 18.92
N ALA A 137 11.80 13.45 18.07
CA ALA A 137 11.16 14.75 17.95
C ALA A 137 10.35 15.13 19.18
N ARG A 138 9.75 14.14 19.85
CA ARG A 138 8.95 14.34 21.06
C ARG A 138 9.80 14.42 22.31
N GLY A 139 10.95 13.79 22.23
CA GLY A 139 11.85 13.61 23.35
C GLY A 139 12.50 14.81 23.86
#